data_1be553124983d97ea9331f54fe191d4f
#
_entry.id   1be553124983d97ea9331f54fe191d4f
#
_cell.length_a   1.000
_cell.length_b   1.000
_cell.length_c   1.000
_cell.angle_alpha   90.00
_cell.angle_beta   90.00
_cell.angle_gamma   90.00
#
_symmetry.space_group_name_H-M   'P 1'
#
loop_
_entity.id
_entity.type
_entity.pdbx_description
1 polymer ?
#
loop_
_entity_poly.entity_id
_entity_poly.type
_entity_poly.pdbx_seq_one_letter_code
_entity_poly.pdbx_strand_id
1 'polypeptide(L)'
;MKLVLKEVKVYKYKCFLNEQKVAIDPKTTTIVGMNESGKTSFLSAIAKTNYFDDSDNDFKFDTTHDYPRNELIDFEEDDEDEGKIVSCTYVIPKELIEQINKELEVDVFNITEFTYNCNYRNSKITLSGIEADDRAFIEHLSKNYELSEPTKKVISELKSIDKVSELKAAEEDTDLSAFKAEIAKYANNPTGWNNLGHHIYITYIRPAMPKFWYFDDY
;
A
#
# COMPACT_ATOMS: atom_id res chain seq x y z
N MET A 1 -2.16 16.85 3.11
CA MET A 1 -0.98 16.33 3.86
C MET A 1 -0.22 15.37 2.97
N LYS A 2 1.11 15.27 3.11
CA LYS A 2 1.91 14.33 2.33
C LYS A 2 2.61 13.34 3.26
N LEU A 3 2.76 12.11 2.81
CA LEU A 3 3.57 11.10 3.49
C LEU A 3 5.05 11.50 3.46
N VAL A 4 5.81 11.02 4.45
CA VAL A 4 7.26 11.27 4.53
C VAL A 4 7.99 9.97 4.20
N LEU A 5 8.85 9.99 3.17
CA LEU A 5 9.74 8.87 2.87
C LEU A 5 10.83 8.80 3.96
N LYS A 6 10.88 7.69 4.68
CA LYS A 6 11.80 7.47 5.81
C LYS A 6 13.01 6.62 5.43
N GLU A 7 12.80 5.64 4.58
CA GLU A 7 13.82 4.64 4.25
C GLU A 7 13.57 4.08 2.85
N VAL A 8 14.66 3.83 2.14
CA VAL A 8 14.64 3.11 0.86
C VAL A 8 15.59 1.92 0.93
N LYS A 9 15.13 0.79 0.43
CA LYS A 9 15.94 -0.40 0.18
C LYS A 9 15.88 -0.72 -1.30
N VAL A 10 17.04 -0.83 -1.93
CA VAL A 10 17.17 -1.29 -3.32
C VAL A 10 17.76 -2.69 -3.30
N TYR A 11 17.21 -3.60 -4.07
CA TYR A 11 17.61 -5.01 -4.10
C TYR A 11 18.28 -5.37 -5.42
N LYS A 12 17.52 -5.80 -6.41
CA LYS A 12 18.01 -6.20 -7.73
C LYS A 12 17.74 -5.08 -8.75
N TYR A 13 18.66 -4.14 -8.86
CA TYR A 13 18.51 -3.01 -9.79
C TYR A 13 19.84 -2.55 -10.34
N LYS A 14 20.07 -2.66 -11.64
CA LYS A 14 21.30 -2.27 -12.35
C LYS A 14 22.55 -2.86 -11.70
N CYS A 15 23.34 -2.04 -10.99
CA CYS A 15 24.58 -2.48 -10.32
C CYS A 15 24.33 -3.08 -8.91
N PHE A 16 23.11 -3.03 -8.39
CA PHE A 16 22.79 -3.56 -7.06
C PHE A 16 22.44 -5.04 -7.16
N LEU A 17 23.31 -5.90 -6.65
CA LEU A 17 23.12 -7.35 -6.56
C LEU A 17 22.54 -7.78 -5.21
N ASN A 18 22.74 -6.96 -4.17
CA ASN A 18 22.31 -7.22 -2.80
C ASN A 18 21.60 -6.01 -2.24
N GLU A 19 20.81 -6.21 -1.17
CA GLU A 19 20.10 -5.15 -0.48
C GLU A 19 21.04 -3.98 -0.11
N GLN A 20 20.69 -2.80 -0.58
CA GLN A 20 21.27 -1.54 -0.14
C GLN A 20 20.20 -0.72 0.57
N LYS A 21 20.45 -0.37 1.81
CA LYS A 21 19.52 0.35 2.68
C LYS A 21 20.02 1.77 2.96
N VAL A 22 19.15 2.74 2.73
CA VAL A 22 19.44 4.16 2.99
C VAL A 22 18.30 4.79 3.78
N ALA A 23 18.62 5.41 4.91
CA ALA A 23 17.69 6.27 5.62
C ALA A 23 17.58 7.62 4.91
N ILE A 24 16.35 8.10 4.76
CA ILE A 24 16.06 9.35 4.05
C ILE A 24 15.70 10.44 5.06
N ASP A 25 16.42 11.53 5.03
CA ASP A 25 16.07 12.72 5.81
C ASP A 25 14.91 13.47 5.11
N PRO A 26 13.89 13.94 5.83
CA PRO A 26 12.72 14.60 5.24
C PRO A 26 13.02 15.94 4.56
N LYS A 27 14.21 16.54 4.81
CA LYS A 27 14.62 17.79 4.18
C LYS A 27 15.66 17.57 3.08
N THR A 28 16.76 16.90 3.41
CA THR A 28 17.86 16.71 2.46
C THR A 28 18.66 15.46 2.80
N THR A 29 18.81 14.57 1.83
CA THR A 29 19.70 13.41 1.90
C THR A 29 20.78 13.58 0.83
N THR A 30 22.04 13.57 1.23
CA THR A 30 23.18 13.63 0.31
C THR A 30 23.79 12.24 0.13
N ILE A 31 23.88 11.78 -1.11
CA ILE A 31 24.50 10.50 -1.47
C ILE A 31 25.87 10.78 -2.04
N VAL A 32 26.92 10.27 -1.38
CA VAL A 32 28.31 10.43 -1.78
C VAL A 32 28.95 9.08 -2.09
N GLY A 33 29.91 9.07 -2.97
CA GLY A 33 30.65 7.86 -3.35
C GLY A 33 31.49 8.08 -4.60
N MET A 34 32.36 7.11 -4.92
CA MET A 34 33.18 7.12 -6.13
C MET A 34 32.31 7.09 -7.40
N ASN A 35 32.89 7.40 -8.54
CA ASN A 35 32.21 7.21 -9.82
C ASN A 35 31.85 5.73 -9.98
N GLU A 36 30.74 5.47 -10.65
CA GLU A 36 30.19 4.12 -10.88
C GLU A 36 29.76 3.35 -9.61
N SER A 37 29.72 4.01 -8.44
CA SER A 37 29.27 3.38 -7.18
C SER A 37 27.75 3.16 -7.07
N GLY A 38 26.98 3.49 -8.12
CA GLY A 38 25.53 3.27 -8.16
C GLY A 38 24.67 4.44 -7.65
N LYS A 39 25.25 5.65 -7.40
CA LYS A 39 24.49 6.82 -6.93
C LYS A 39 23.29 7.14 -7.83
N THR A 40 23.55 7.28 -9.13
CA THR A 40 22.51 7.54 -10.15
C THR A 40 21.49 6.41 -10.22
N SER A 41 21.95 5.16 -10.15
CA SER A 41 21.04 3.99 -10.12
C SER A 41 20.13 4.02 -8.89
N PHE A 42 20.66 4.39 -7.72
CA PHE A 42 19.86 4.50 -6.50
C PHE A 42 18.79 5.59 -6.62
N LEU A 43 19.13 6.77 -7.11
CA LEU A 43 18.18 7.87 -7.32
C LEU A 43 17.14 7.53 -8.39
N SER A 44 17.56 6.91 -9.49
CA SER A 44 16.67 6.43 -10.55
C SER A 44 15.69 5.37 -10.02
N ALA A 45 16.15 4.44 -9.17
CA ALA A 45 15.28 3.44 -8.56
C ALA A 45 14.19 4.08 -7.71
N ILE A 46 14.50 5.12 -6.91
CA ILE A 46 13.49 5.86 -6.13
C ILE A 46 12.51 6.56 -7.08
N ALA A 47 13.02 7.27 -8.09
CA ALA A 47 12.18 8.01 -9.02
C ALA A 47 11.15 7.11 -9.70
N LYS A 48 11.55 5.91 -10.13
CA LYS A 48 10.67 4.93 -10.78
C LYS A 48 9.56 4.38 -9.87
N THR A 49 9.63 4.53 -8.55
CA THR A 49 8.57 4.04 -7.65
C THR A 49 7.27 4.83 -7.75
N ASN A 50 7.34 6.14 -8.00
CA ASN A 50 6.18 7.01 -8.15
C ASN A 50 6.57 8.31 -8.89
N TYR A 51 6.95 8.18 -10.17
CA TYR A 51 7.37 9.33 -10.97
C TYR A 51 6.23 10.31 -11.18
N PHE A 52 6.55 11.59 -11.35
CA PHE A 52 5.54 12.64 -11.45
C PHE A 52 4.68 12.52 -12.72
N ASP A 53 5.26 12.03 -13.81
CA ASP A 53 4.59 11.75 -15.08
C ASP A 53 4.38 10.24 -15.25
N ASP A 54 3.16 9.78 -15.01
CA ASP A 54 2.80 8.36 -15.10
C ASP A 54 2.82 7.84 -16.56
N SER A 55 2.89 8.72 -17.56
CA SER A 55 2.96 8.38 -18.98
C SER A 55 4.39 8.14 -19.48
N ASP A 56 5.41 8.59 -18.74
CA ASP A 56 6.81 8.42 -19.08
C ASP A 56 7.28 6.98 -18.84
N ASN A 57 7.51 6.26 -19.93
CA ASN A 57 7.91 4.86 -19.90
C ASN A 57 9.35 4.65 -19.45
N ASP A 58 10.22 5.66 -19.55
CA ASP A 58 11.62 5.57 -19.11
C ASP A 58 11.71 5.48 -17.59
N PHE A 59 10.67 5.94 -16.91
CA PHE A 59 10.52 5.82 -15.46
C PHE A 59 9.63 4.67 -14.99
N LYS A 60 9.39 3.67 -15.84
CA LYS A 60 8.83 2.38 -15.43
C LYS A 60 9.93 1.36 -15.23
N PHE A 61 9.73 0.43 -14.29
CA PHE A 61 10.67 -0.69 -14.14
C PHE A 61 10.54 -1.67 -15.31
N ASP A 62 11.67 -2.03 -15.88
CA ASP A 62 11.79 -2.96 -16.99
C ASP A 62 12.87 -4.00 -16.71
N THR A 63 12.52 -5.28 -16.80
CA THR A 63 13.43 -6.38 -16.46
C THR A 63 14.68 -6.38 -17.36
N THR A 64 14.51 -6.11 -18.67
CA THR A 64 15.59 -6.16 -19.65
C THR A 64 16.66 -5.10 -19.41
N HIS A 65 16.26 -3.90 -18.95
CA HIS A 65 17.16 -2.75 -18.78
C HIS A 65 17.60 -2.52 -17.33
N ASP A 66 16.82 -2.97 -16.37
CA ASP A 66 17.00 -2.64 -14.97
C ASP A 66 17.48 -3.81 -14.11
N TYR A 67 17.18 -5.08 -14.49
CA TYR A 67 17.66 -6.24 -13.73
C TYR A 67 19.17 -6.43 -13.91
N PRO A 68 19.92 -6.86 -12.88
CA PRO A 68 21.36 -7.17 -13.00
C PRO A 68 21.62 -8.25 -14.05
N ARG A 69 22.36 -7.92 -15.10
CA ARG A 69 22.53 -8.76 -16.29
C ARG A 69 23.11 -10.15 -16.02
N ASN A 70 23.99 -10.24 -15.03
CA ASN A 70 24.65 -11.50 -14.65
C ASN A 70 23.73 -12.49 -13.92
N GLU A 71 22.57 -12.04 -13.45
CA GLU A 71 21.59 -12.86 -12.73
C GLU A 71 20.24 -12.95 -13.46
N LEU A 72 20.13 -12.32 -14.63
CA LEU A 72 18.86 -12.22 -15.35
C LEU A 72 18.34 -13.61 -15.80
N ILE A 73 19.22 -14.49 -16.26
CA ILE A 73 18.83 -15.83 -16.73
C ILE A 73 18.27 -16.64 -15.56
N ASP A 74 18.95 -16.63 -14.41
CA ASP A 74 18.51 -17.37 -13.21
C ASP A 74 17.15 -16.87 -12.74
N PHE A 75 16.92 -15.54 -12.80
CA PHE A 75 15.63 -14.94 -12.48
C PHE A 75 14.53 -15.33 -13.47
N GLU A 76 14.83 -15.40 -14.77
CA GLU A 76 13.85 -15.78 -15.78
C GLU A 76 13.42 -17.24 -15.67
N GLU A 77 14.34 -18.12 -15.18
CA GLU A 77 14.08 -19.54 -14.96
C GLU A 77 13.36 -19.84 -13.62
N ASP A 78 13.39 -18.92 -12.66
CA ASP A 78 12.74 -19.07 -11.34
C ASP A 78 11.40 -18.35 -11.29
N ASP A 79 10.32 -19.02 -11.66
CA ASP A 79 8.96 -18.45 -11.65
C ASP A 79 8.44 -18.08 -10.26
N GLU A 80 9.04 -18.53 -9.17
CA GLU A 80 8.65 -18.23 -7.80
C GLU A 80 9.27 -16.91 -7.30
N ASP A 81 10.41 -16.47 -7.87
CA ASP A 81 11.01 -15.17 -7.53
C ASP A 81 10.20 -14.02 -8.12
N GLU A 82 9.57 -13.21 -7.29
CA GLU A 82 8.87 -12.00 -7.71
C GLU A 82 9.80 -10.89 -8.22
N GLY A 83 11.10 -11.02 -8.01
CA GLY A 83 12.12 -10.05 -8.42
C GLY A 83 11.94 -8.71 -7.71
N LYS A 84 12.18 -8.68 -6.40
CA LYS A 84 12.06 -7.45 -5.61
C LYS A 84 13.06 -6.40 -6.05
N ILE A 85 12.57 -5.20 -6.38
CA ILE A 85 13.37 -4.08 -6.90
C ILE A 85 13.69 -3.09 -5.79
N VAL A 86 12.63 -2.47 -5.25
CA VAL A 86 12.71 -1.36 -4.29
C VAL A 86 11.64 -1.52 -3.23
N SER A 87 12.00 -1.20 -1.99
CA SER A 87 11.05 -0.99 -0.91
C SER A 87 11.20 0.42 -0.36
N CYS A 88 10.11 1.15 -0.30
CA CYS A 88 10.03 2.49 0.27
C CYS A 88 9.20 2.45 1.55
N THR A 89 9.79 2.78 2.70
CA THR A 89 9.05 2.91 3.95
C THR A 89 8.63 4.36 4.14
N TYR A 90 7.33 4.55 4.31
CA TYR A 90 6.70 5.86 4.51
C TYR A 90 6.16 6.00 5.92
N VAL A 91 6.32 7.19 6.49
CA VAL A 91 5.65 7.62 7.73
C VAL A 91 4.34 8.29 7.36
N ILE A 92 3.26 7.88 8.03
CA ILE A 92 1.94 8.48 7.92
C ILE A 92 1.82 9.58 8.97
N PRO A 93 1.58 10.85 8.59
CA PRO A 93 1.39 11.93 9.55
C PRO A 93 0.20 11.65 10.48
N LYS A 94 0.37 12.00 11.75
CA LYS A 94 -0.67 11.80 12.78
C LYS A 94 -1.99 12.48 12.39
N GLU A 95 -1.92 13.65 11.82
CA GLU A 95 -3.07 14.42 11.37
C GLU A 95 -3.85 13.70 10.25
N LEU A 96 -3.17 12.90 9.41
CA LEU A 96 -3.85 12.09 8.40
C LEU A 96 -4.56 10.89 9.03
N ILE A 97 -3.96 10.26 10.03
CA ILE A 97 -4.58 9.17 10.81
C ILE A 97 -5.84 9.69 11.51
N GLU A 98 -5.74 10.85 12.18
CA GLU A 98 -6.86 11.50 12.85
C GLU A 98 -7.98 11.86 11.87
N GLN A 99 -7.63 12.35 10.67
CA GLN A 99 -8.59 12.65 9.61
C GLN A 99 -9.33 11.39 9.16
N ILE A 100 -8.60 10.30 8.89
CA ILE A 100 -9.18 9.01 8.46
C ILE A 100 -10.19 8.51 9.50
N ASN A 101 -9.79 8.43 10.76
CA ASN A 101 -10.65 7.94 11.83
C ASN A 101 -11.86 8.85 12.07
N LYS A 102 -11.70 10.17 11.91
CA LYS A 102 -12.81 11.12 11.99
C LYS A 102 -13.81 10.94 10.85
N GLU A 103 -13.35 10.73 9.61
CA GLU A 103 -14.23 10.53 8.45
C GLU A 103 -14.94 9.18 8.48
N LEU A 104 -14.31 8.15 9.08
CA LEU A 104 -14.92 6.84 9.32
C LEU A 104 -15.76 6.81 10.60
N GLU A 105 -15.78 7.91 11.39
CA GLU A 105 -16.51 8.07 12.66
C GLU A 105 -16.14 7.05 13.74
N VAL A 106 -14.99 6.37 13.59
CA VAL A 106 -14.51 5.34 14.52
C VAL A 106 -12.99 5.18 14.44
N ASP A 107 -12.35 4.88 15.58
CA ASP A 107 -10.90 4.64 15.67
C ASP A 107 -10.55 3.24 15.21
N VAL A 108 -10.28 3.07 13.92
CA VAL A 108 -9.98 1.77 13.28
C VAL A 108 -8.62 1.72 12.60
N PHE A 109 -7.97 2.88 12.45
CA PHE A 109 -6.70 2.99 11.76
C PHE A 109 -5.66 3.71 12.62
N ASN A 110 -4.60 2.99 13.03
CA ASN A 110 -3.57 3.51 13.93
C ASN A 110 -2.16 3.22 13.41
N ILE A 111 -2.04 2.90 12.11
CA ILE A 111 -0.77 2.60 11.48
C ILE A 111 0.01 3.89 11.23
N THR A 112 1.24 3.95 11.72
CA THR A 112 2.13 5.12 11.59
C THR A 112 3.15 4.99 10.46
N GLU A 113 3.44 3.77 10.02
CA GLU A 113 4.41 3.49 8.97
C GLU A 113 3.95 2.30 8.12
N PHE A 114 4.24 2.34 6.82
CA PHE A 114 4.03 1.21 5.93
C PHE A 114 5.15 1.12 4.90
N THR A 115 5.27 -0.04 4.25
CA THR A 115 6.26 -0.26 3.20
C THR A 115 5.57 -0.52 1.86
N TYR A 116 5.99 0.24 0.85
CA TYR A 116 5.60 0.12 -0.55
C TYR A 116 6.69 -0.63 -1.30
N ASN A 117 6.38 -1.79 -1.86
CA ASN A 117 7.34 -2.63 -2.55
C ASN A 117 7.01 -2.70 -4.05
N CYS A 118 8.04 -2.55 -4.88
CA CYS A 118 7.98 -2.76 -6.33
C CYS A 118 8.69 -4.07 -6.68
N ASN A 119 8.07 -4.87 -7.54
CA ASN A 119 8.61 -6.14 -8.04
C ASN A 119 8.57 -6.16 -9.56
N TYR A 120 9.49 -6.92 -10.20
CA TYR A 120 9.54 -7.04 -11.66
C TYR A 120 8.37 -7.85 -12.21
N ARG A 121 8.08 -9.00 -11.59
CA ARG A 121 7.01 -9.88 -12.09
C ARG A 121 5.67 -9.17 -12.05
N ASN A 122 5.04 -9.08 -13.23
CA ASN A 122 3.74 -8.45 -13.44
C ASN A 122 3.69 -6.96 -13.02
N SER A 123 4.83 -6.28 -12.90
CA SER A 123 4.92 -4.92 -12.35
C SER A 123 4.19 -4.82 -11.01
N LYS A 124 4.29 -5.87 -10.19
CA LYS A 124 3.51 -6.05 -8.97
C LYS A 124 3.95 -5.07 -7.89
N ILE A 125 2.99 -4.33 -7.39
CA ILE A 125 3.15 -3.51 -6.19
C ILE A 125 2.53 -4.27 -5.02
N THR A 126 3.29 -4.38 -3.93
CA THR A 126 2.79 -4.93 -2.68
C THR A 126 2.96 -3.94 -1.53
N LEU A 127 2.03 -3.96 -0.60
CA LEU A 127 2.05 -3.11 0.58
C LEU A 127 2.18 -3.97 1.81
N SER A 128 2.98 -3.51 2.77
CA SER A 128 3.13 -4.17 4.05
C SER A 128 2.88 -3.17 5.17
N GLY A 129 2.06 -3.55 6.13
CA GLY A 129 1.81 -2.74 7.32
C GLY A 129 0.62 -1.77 7.20
N ILE A 130 -0.25 -1.90 6.17
CA ILE A 130 -1.52 -1.16 6.15
C ILE A 130 -2.64 -2.13 6.49
N GLU A 131 -3.17 -1.99 7.69
CA GLU A 131 -4.27 -2.78 8.22
C GLU A 131 -5.21 -1.86 9.01
N ALA A 132 -6.49 -2.19 9.03
CA ALA A 132 -7.50 -1.50 9.82
C ALA A 132 -8.38 -2.51 10.55
N ASP A 133 -9.07 -2.08 11.59
CA ASP A 133 -9.96 -2.95 12.36
C ASP A 133 -11.33 -3.06 11.67
N ASP A 134 -11.44 -4.02 10.75
CA ASP A 134 -12.70 -4.35 10.04
C ASP A 134 -13.84 -4.63 11.04
N ARG A 135 -13.54 -5.31 12.15
CA ARG A 135 -14.55 -5.68 13.14
C ARG A 135 -15.12 -4.45 13.84
N ALA A 136 -14.26 -3.59 14.36
CA ALA A 136 -14.71 -2.35 15.02
C ALA A 136 -15.51 -1.46 14.07
N PHE A 137 -15.12 -1.42 12.78
CA PHE A 137 -15.85 -0.68 11.76
C PHE A 137 -17.25 -1.27 11.50
N ILE A 138 -17.34 -2.60 11.32
CA ILE A 138 -18.62 -3.30 11.11
C ILE A 138 -19.56 -3.06 12.29
N GLU A 139 -19.06 -3.24 13.52
CA GLU A 139 -19.82 -3.02 14.75
C GLU A 139 -20.30 -1.57 14.88
N HIS A 140 -19.43 -0.59 14.55
CA HIS A 140 -19.79 0.82 14.59
C HIS A 140 -20.89 1.13 13.59
N LEU A 141 -20.71 0.74 12.33
CA LEU A 141 -21.68 1.03 11.26
C LEU A 141 -23.04 0.36 11.53
N SER A 142 -23.05 -0.87 12.09
CA SER A 142 -24.28 -1.60 12.37
C SER A 142 -25.22 -0.88 13.35
N LYS A 143 -24.70 0.02 14.20
CA LYS A 143 -25.51 0.82 15.15
C LYS A 143 -26.47 1.78 14.49
N ASN A 144 -26.22 2.13 13.23
CA ASN A 144 -27.03 3.06 12.46
C ASN A 144 -28.23 2.37 11.78
N TYR A 145 -28.44 1.06 12.01
CA TYR A 145 -29.45 0.25 11.35
C TYR A 145 -30.32 -0.49 12.35
N GLU A 146 -31.61 -0.63 12.04
CA GLU A 146 -32.53 -1.44 12.83
C GLU A 146 -32.33 -2.93 12.48
N LEU A 147 -31.52 -3.60 13.30
CA LEU A 147 -31.16 -5.01 13.17
C LEU A 147 -31.63 -5.78 14.40
N SER A 148 -32.07 -7.01 14.21
CA SER A 148 -32.49 -7.91 15.30
C SER A 148 -31.31 -8.30 16.19
N GLU A 149 -31.58 -8.64 17.46
CA GLU A 149 -30.54 -9.06 18.40
C GLU A 149 -29.75 -10.31 17.95
N PRO A 150 -30.37 -11.32 17.31
CA PRO A 150 -29.60 -12.43 16.71
C PRO A 150 -28.62 -11.96 15.64
N THR A 151 -29.05 -11.04 14.74
CA THR A 151 -28.19 -10.49 13.68
C THR A 151 -27.05 -9.66 14.26
N LYS A 152 -27.31 -8.80 15.24
CA LYS A 152 -26.26 -8.05 15.95
C LYS A 152 -25.22 -8.96 16.60
N LYS A 153 -25.64 -10.06 17.20
CA LYS A 153 -24.74 -11.04 17.77
C LYS A 153 -23.81 -11.65 16.72
N VAL A 154 -24.37 -12.06 15.58
CA VAL A 154 -23.55 -12.59 14.48
C VAL A 154 -22.57 -11.53 13.97
N ILE A 155 -23.02 -10.29 13.80
CA ILE A 155 -22.17 -9.15 13.39
C ILE A 155 -20.99 -8.98 14.34
N SER A 156 -21.19 -9.04 15.64
CA SER A 156 -20.12 -8.90 16.64
C SER A 156 -19.03 -9.99 16.58
N GLU A 157 -19.32 -11.12 15.92
CA GLU A 157 -18.40 -12.24 15.73
C GLU A 157 -17.62 -12.13 14.39
N LEU A 158 -18.07 -11.25 13.48
CA LEU A 158 -17.42 -11.07 12.18
C LEU A 158 -16.04 -10.41 12.35
N LYS A 159 -15.08 -10.89 11.56
CA LYS A 159 -13.70 -10.40 11.57
C LYS A 159 -13.30 -9.68 10.28
N SER A 160 -14.14 -9.75 9.26
CA SER A 160 -13.85 -9.19 7.95
C SER A 160 -15.13 -8.71 7.26
N ILE A 161 -15.00 -7.62 6.51
CA ILE A 161 -16.08 -6.94 5.80
C ILE A 161 -16.75 -7.87 4.77
N ASP A 162 -16.00 -8.72 4.09
CA ASP A 162 -16.56 -9.63 3.05
C ASP A 162 -17.59 -10.59 3.64
N LYS A 163 -17.44 -10.96 4.90
CA LYS A 163 -18.37 -11.89 5.58
C LYS A 163 -19.73 -11.28 5.84
N VAL A 164 -19.86 -9.97 5.80
CA VAL A 164 -21.16 -9.29 5.95
C VAL A 164 -22.13 -9.67 4.81
N SER A 165 -21.62 -9.90 3.61
CA SER A 165 -22.43 -10.32 2.46
C SER A 165 -23.14 -11.67 2.71
N GLU A 166 -22.54 -12.56 3.50
CA GLU A 166 -23.02 -13.91 3.80
C GLU A 166 -24.13 -13.93 4.90
N LEU A 167 -24.37 -12.80 5.60
CA LEU A 167 -25.42 -12.71 6.62
C LEU A 167 -26.80 -13.04 6.01
N LYS A 168 -27.57 -13.83 6.73
CA LYS A 168 -28.96 -14.14 6.36
C LYS A 168 -29.91 -13.20 7.11
N ALA A 169 -30.92 -12.69 6.41
CA ALA A 169 -31.95 -11.86 7.03
C ALA A 169 -32.79 -12.70 7.98
N ALA A 170 -33.06 -12.22 9.19
CA ALA A 170 -34.18 -12.64 10.00
C ALA A 170 -35.44 -11.85 9.57
N GLU A 171 -36.63 -12.35 9.87
CA GLU A 171 -37.89 -11.67 9.48
C GLU A 171 -38.01 -10.24 10.06
N GLU A 172 -37.29 -9.98 11.17
CA GLU A 172 -37.29 -8.71 11.89
C GLU A 172 -36.20 -7.70 11.37
N ASP A 173 -35.35 -8.12 10.44
CA ASP A 173 -34.23 -7.30 9.95
C ASP A 173 -34.66 -6.39 8.79
N THR A 174 -35.32 -5.28 9.08
CA THR A 174 -35.80 -4.34 8.04
C THR A 174 -34.67 -3.66 7.28
N ASP A 175 -33.55 -3.40 7.95
CA ASP A 175 -32.43 -2.61 7.41
C ASP A 175 -31.22 -3.43 7.00
N LEU A 176 -31.26 -4.76 7.10
CA LEU A 176 -30.10 -5.61 6.78
C LEU A 176 -29.61 -5.43 5.35
N SER A 177 -30.53 -5.24 4.40
CA SER A 177 -30.15 -5.02 2.99
C SER A 177 -29.45 -3.66 2.79
N ALA A 178 -29.91 -2.62 3.49
CA ALA A 178 -29.28 -1.30 3.46
C ALA A 178 -27.89 -1.33 4.13
N PHE A 179 -27.78 -2.00 5.28
CA PHE A 179 -26.49 -2.20 5.95
C PHE A 179 -25.49 -2.94 5.06
N LYS A 180 -25.90 -4.03 4.40
CA LYS A 180 -25.04 -4.76 3.45
C LYS A 180 -24.59 -3.89 2.29
N ALA A 181 -25.49 -3.08 1.73
CA ALA A 181 -25.18 -2.19 0.62
C ALA A 181 -24.17 -1.10 1.04
N GLU A 182 -24.25 -0.59 2.27
CA GLU A 182 -23.32 0.37 2.81
C GLU A 182 -21.93 -0.25 3.00
N ILE A 183 -21.84 -1.38 3.69
CA ILE A 183 -20.59 -2.11 3.93
C ILE A 183 -19.91 -2.54 2.62
N ALA A 184 -20.67 -2.90 1.59
CA ALA A 184 -20.13 -3.33 0.30
C ALA A 184 -19.28 -2.24 -0.38
N LYS A 185 -19.45 -0.96 -0.05
CA LYS A 185 -18.59 0.14 -0.54
C LYS A 185 -17.14 -0.01 -0.09
N TYR A 186 -16.90 -0.69 1.02
CA TYR A 186 -15.59 -0.92 1.62
C TYR A 186 -15.01 -2.31 1.30
N ALA A 187 -15.81 -3.20 0.69
CA ALA A 187 -15.43 -4.57 0.36
C ALA A 187 -14.75 -4.72 -1.02
N ASN A 188 -14.43 -3.63 -1.70
CA ASN A 188 -13.85 -3.66 -3.04
C ASN A 188 -12.34 -3.93 -3.00
N ASN A 189 -11.97 -5.16 -2.62
CA ASN A 189 -10.58 -5.59 -2.51
C ASN A 189 -10.30 -6.81 -3.42
N PRO A 190 -9.77 -6.59 -4.63
CA PRO A 190 -9.50 -7.68 -5.57
C PRO A 190 -8.33 -8.60 -5.15
N THR A 191 -7.56 -8.23 -4.14
CA THR A 191 -6.31 -8.92 -3.75
C THR A 191 -6.47 -9.83 -2.53
N GLY A 192 -7.64 -9.92 -1.91
CA GLY A 192 -7.86 -10.69 -0.68
C GLY A 192 -7.19 -10.11 0.57
N TRP A 193 -6.79 -8.86 0.52
CA TRP A 193 -6.14 -8.09 1.55
C TRP A 193 -7.16 -7.58 2.60
N ASN A 194 -6.75 -6.93 3.69
CA ASN A 194 -7.68 -6.29 4.62
C ASN A 194 -8.54 -5.23 3.88
N ASN A 195 -9.87 -5.40 3.91
CA ASN A 195 -10.79 -4.61 3.09
C ASN A 195 -10.78 -3.13 3.44
N LEU A 196 -10.92 -2.80 4.73
CA LEU A 196 -10.89 -1.42 5.18
C LEU A 196 -9.51 -0.80 4.98
N GLY A 197 -8.44 -1.56 5.24
CA GLY A 197 -7.08 -1.14 4.96
C GLY A 197 -6.86 -0.81 3.48
N HIS A 198 -7.39 -1.62 2.57
CA HIS A 198 -7.36 -1.33 1.13
C HIS A 198 -8.14 -0.06 0.78
N HIS A 199 -9.35 0.10 1.31
CA HIS A 199 -10.14 1.31 1.12
C HIS A 199 -9.39 2.55 1.60
N ILE A 200 -8.81 2.50 2.82
CA ILE A 200 -8.00 3.59 3.39
C ILE A 200 -6.80 3.89 2.50
N TYR A 201 -6.10 2.86 2.01
CA TYR A 201 -4.97 3.06 1.10
C TYR A 201 -5.37 3.81 -0.16
N ILE A 202 -6.39 3.35 -0.86
CA ILE A 202 -6.82 3.96 -2.14
C ILE A 202 -7.35 5.37 -1.94
N THR A 203 -8.12 5.60 -0.87
CA THR A 203 -8.84 6.87 -0.66
C THR A 203 -7.95 7.95 -0.05
N TYR A 204 -7.07 7.58 0.89
CA TYR A 204 -6.34 8.57 1.69
C TYR A 204 -4.82 8.49 1.52
N ILE A 205 -4.26 7.26 1.56
CA ILE A 205 -2.80 7.07 1.61
C ILE A 205 -2.18 7.30 0.23
N ARG A 206 -2.70 6.63 -0.81
CA ARG A 206 -2.17 6.73 -2.17
C ARG A 206 -2.15 8.16 -2.72
N PRO A 207 -3.21 8.99 -2.57
CA PRO A 207 -3.16 10.39 -2.99
C PRO A 207 -2.18 11.26 -2.20
N ALA A 208 -1.83 10.85 -0.98
CA ALA A 208 -0.87 11.54 -0.12
C ALA A 208 0.58 11.14 -0.38
N MET A 209 0.84 10.11 -1.19
CA MET A 209 2.20 9.69 -1.55
C MET A 209 2.94 10.78 -2.32
N PRO A 210 4.23 11.02 -2.02
CA PRO A 210 5.04 11.97 -2.78
C PRO A 210 5.25 11.47 -4.21
N LYS A 211 5.17 12.36 -5.19
CA LYS A 211 5.63 12.14 -6.55
C LYS A 211 7.11 12.54 -6.62
N PHE A 212 7.90 11.79 -7.38
CA PHE A 212 9.33 12.03 -7.55
C PHE A 212 9.62 12.73 -8.88
N TRP A 213 10.58 13.67 -8.82
CA TRP A 213 11.18 14.32 -9.98
C TRP A 213 12.64 13.93 -10.02
N TYR A 214 13.13 13.50 -11.16
CA TYR A 214 14.52 13.18 -11.37
C TYR A 214 15.14 14.20 -12.33
N PHE A 215 16.23 14.79 -11.93
CA PHE A 215 17.00 15.72 -12.75
C PHE A 215 18.37 15.11 -12.96
N ASP A 216 18.76 14.93 -14.21
CA ASP A 216 20.11 14.53 -14.59
C ASP A 216 20.87 15.75 -15.11
N ASP A 217 22.16 15.84 -14.82
CA ASP A 217 23.01 16.87 -15.39
C ASP A 217 23.36 16.48 -16.84
N TYR A 218 22.98 17.32 -17.78
CA TYR A 218 23.34 17.21 -19.19
C TYR A 218 24.69 17.89 -19.46
#